data_7ff1298bf8875ff6338c9820d23eb482
#
_entry.id   7ff1298bf8875ff6338c9820d23eb482
#
_cell.length_a   1.000
_cell.length_b   1.000
_cell.length_c   1.000
_cell.angle_alpha   90.00
_cell.angle_beta   90.00
_cell.angle_gamma   90.00
#
_symmetry.space_group_name_H-M   'P 1'
#
loop_
_entity.id
_entity.type
_entity.pdbx_description
1 polymer ?
#
loop_
_entity_poly.entity_id
_entity_poly.type
_entity_poly.pdbx_seq_one_letter_code
_entity_poly.pdbx_strand_id
1 'polypeptide(L)'
;MEAVVRTAYSIYTGKPAPKIDFQELRGFEGIKKATIDFDGVQIKLGIAHGLGNARKLAESILNGTSDFHAVEVMACPGGCIGGGGQPFHHGDMSVIRKRAAALYDADRQKSLRKSHENPSVQKLYADFLGTPCGPVSHRLLHTHYTNRRKIVGVYPVYHESTKENGAICLSASTIESLKTICVKFDNDPKELINILHAVQELV
;
A
#
# COMPACT_ATOMS: atom_id res chain seq x y z
N MET A 1 -3.87 9.20 1.27
CA MET A 1 -5.20 9.48 0.62
C MET A 1 -5.62 10.95 0.69
N GLU A 2 -5.68 11.62 1.86
CA GLU A 2 -6.12 13.02 1.95
C GLU A 2 -5.41 13.97 0.99
N ALA A 3 -4.08 13.90 0.85
CA ALA A 3 -3.34 14.75 -0.07
C ALA A 3 -3.76 14.56 -1.54
N VAL A 4 -4.07 13.32 -1.92
CA VAL A 4 -4.59 12.99 -3.26
C VAL A 4 -5.96 13.62 -3.47
N VAL A 5 -6.86 13.47 -2.49
CA VAL A 5 -8.23 14.03 -2.57
C VAL A 5 -8.20 15.55 -2.68
N ARG A 6 -7.37 16.23 -1.88
CA ARG A 6 -7.20 17.69 -1.93
C ARG A 6 -6.81 18.19 -3.32
N THR A 7 -5.85 17.51 -3.93
CA THR A 7 -5.34 17.86 -5.26
C THR A 7 -6.32 17.48 -6.36
N ALA A 8 -6.86 16.24 -6.31
CA ALA A 8 -7.79 15.73 -7.31
C ALA A 8 -9.07 16.58 -7.37
N TYR A 9 -9.62 16.97 -6.21
CA TYR A 9 -10.77 17.87 -6.16
C TYR A 9 -10.50 19.18 -6.90
N SER A 10 -9.36 19.82 -6.60
CA SER A 10 -9.01 21.10 -7.23
C SER A 10 -8.81 20.98 -8.73
N ILE A 11 -8.19 19.89 -9.21
CA ILE A 11 -7.98 19.66 -10.65
C ILE A 11 -9.31 19.37 -11.36
N TYR A 12 -10.15 18.53 -10.75
CA TYR A 12 -11.40 18.11 -11.37
C TYR A 12 -12.44 19.23 -11.45
N THR A 13 -12.60 19.99 -10.35
CA THR A 13 -13.65 21.02 -10.26
C THR A 13 -13.19 22.41 -10.66
N GLY A 14 -11.88 22.65 -10.78
CA GLY A 14 -11.30 23.99 -10.97
C GLY A 14 -11.46 24.90 -9.74
N LYS A 15 -11.95 24.36 -8.61
CA LYS A 15 -12.24 25.08 -7.37
C LYS A 15 -11.36 24.56 -6.23
N PRO A 16 -11.03 25.37 -5.21
CA PRO A 16 -10.39 24.84 -4.02
C PRO A 16 -11.30 23.85 -3.30
N ALA A 17 -10.71 22.78 -2.75
CA ALA A 17 -11.48 21.80 -1.97
C ALA A 17 -12.22 22.50 -0.81
N PRO A 18 -13.52 22.22 -0.58
CA PRO A 18 -14.34 22.90 0.41
C PRO A 18 -13.89 22.60 1.84
N LYS A 19 -13.24 21.45 2.04
CA LYS A 19 -12.56 21.07 3.29
C LYS A 19 -11.18 20.51 2.98
N ILE A 20 -10.29 20.62 3.95
CA ILE A 20 -8.91 20.12 3.86
C ILE A 20 -8.75 18.84 4.67
N ASP A 21 -9.48 18.73 5.79
CA ASP A 21 -9.45 17.57 6.67
C ASP A 21 -10.58 16.60 6.35
N PHE A 22 -10.21 15.40 5.92
CA PHE A 22 -11.13 14.33 5.58
C PHE A 22 -11.11 13.25 6.66
N GLN A 23 -11.87 13.46 7.74
CA GLN A 23 -11.92 12.54 8.88
C GLN A 23 -12.35 11.13 8.48
N GLU A 24 -13.20 11.02 7.47
CA GLU A 24 -13.66 9.77 6.88
C GLU A 24 -12.53 8.93 6.27
N LEU A 25 -11.40 9.54 5.93
CA LEU A 25 -10.21 8.85 5.40
C LEU A 25 -9.23 8.43 6.50
N ARG A 26 -9.40 8.92 7.74
CA ARG A 26 -8.49 8.66 8.87
C ARG A 26 -8.88 7.40 9.63
N GLY A 27 -7.90 6.71 10.19
CA GLY A 27 -8.07 5.48 10.99
C GLY A 27 -7.22 4.33 10.46
N PHE A 28 -7.14 3.23 11.23
CA PHE A 28 -6.26 2.11 10.96
C PHE A 28 -7.00 0.77 10.90
N GLU A 29 -8.31 0.79 10.92
CA GLU A 29 -9.12 -0.43 11.05
C GLU A 29 -9.40 -1.05 9.69
N GLY A 30 -8.86 -2.23 9.47
CA GLY A 30 -9.26 -3.15 8.41
C GLY A 30 -9.29 -2.52 7.01
N ILE A 31 -10.45 -2.64 6.38
CA ILE A 31 -10.78 -1.97 5.12
C ILE A 31 -11.71 -0.80 5.44
N LYS A 32 -11.25 0.40 5.19
CA LYS A 32 -12.03 1.60 5.36
C LYS A 32 -12.64 2.03 4.04
N LYS A 33 -13.88 2.45 4.08
CA LYS A 33 -14.61 2.98 2.93
C LYS A 33 -14.97 4.43 3.19
N ALA A 34 -14.76 5.29 2.21
CA ALA A 34 -15.15 6.69 2.27
C ALA A 34 -15.79 7.11 0.96
N THR A 35 -16.76 8.00 1.05
CA THR A 35 -17.37 8.64 -0.12
C THR A 35 -17.17 10.13 -0.01
N ILE A 36 -16.57 10.73 -1.02
CA ILE A 36 -16.26 12.16 -1.08
C ILE A 36 -17.04 12.77 -2.23
N ASP A 37 -17.74 13.85 -1.95
CA ASP A 37 -18.45 14.60 -2.99
C ASP A 37 -17.50 15.54 -3.74
N PHE A 38 -17.44 15.39 -5.06
CA PHE A 38 -16.67 16.23 -5.97
C PHE A 38 -17.65 17.09 -6.81
N ASP A 39 -18.26 18.09 -6.18
CA ASP A 39 -19.21 19.01 -6.81
C ASP A 39 -20.39 18.27 -7.48
N GLY A 40 -21.00 17.35 -6.72
CA GLY A 40 -22.12 16.50 -7.15
C GLY A 40 -21.73 15.11 -7.65
N VAL A 41 -20.44 14.82 -7.85
CA VAL A 41 -19.96 13.49 -8.23
C VAL A 41 -19.42 12.76 -7.00
N GLN A 42 -20.03 11.62 -6.67
CA GLN A 42 -19.65 10.83 -5.50
C GLN A 42 -18.45 9.93 -5.81
N ILE A 43 -17.29 10.26 -5.26
CA ILE A 43 -16.06 9.47 -5.41
C ILE A 43 -15.92 8.51 -4.21
N LYS A 44 -15.97 7.23 -4.50
CA LYS A 44 -15.86 6.14 -3.52
C LYS A 44 -14.42 5.67 -3.43
N LEU A 45 -13.90 5.68 -2.22
CA LEU A 45 -12.51 5.35 -1.90
C LEU A 45 -12.41 4.17 -0.95
N GLY A 46 -11.49 3.26 -1.22
CA GLY A 46 -11.14 2.13 -0.35
C GLY A 46 -9.74 2.30 0.23
N ILE A 47 -9.57 2.09 1.54
CA ILE A 47 -8.27 2.14 2.20
C ILE A 47 -8.08 0.83 2.96
N ALA A 48 -7.04 0.06 2.62
CA ALA A 48 -6.73 -1.20 3.27
C ALA A 48 -5.43 -1.11 4.06
N HIS A 49 -5.49 -1.46 5.34
CA HIS A 49 -4.32 -1.60 6.19
C HIS A 49 -3.99 -3.08 6.40
N GLY A 50 -2.74 -3.45 6.08
CA GLY A 50 -2.24 -4.83 6.14
C GLY A 50 -2.57 -5.63 4.88
N LEU A 51 -1.67 -6.55 4.52
CA LEU A 51 -1.77 -7.31 3.27
C LEU A 51 -2.97 -8.27 3.22
N GLY A 52 -3.42 -8.78 4.37
CA GLY A 52 -4.64 -9.60 4.43
C GLY A 52 -5.90 -8.84 4.02
N ASN A 53 -6.02 -7.56 4.40
CA ASN A 53 -7.11 -6.69 3.99
C ASN A 53 -6.94 -6.21 2.55
N ALA A 54 -5.70 -5.94 2.13
CA ALA A 54 -5.38 -5.64 0.74
C ALA A 54 -5.83 -6.75 -0.21
N ARG A 55 -5.60 -8.02 0.18
CA ARG A 55 -6.06 -9.19 -0.58
C ARG A 55 -7.58 -9.21 -0.72
N LYS A 56 -8.32 -9.05 0.38
CA LYS A 56 -9.80 -9.02 0.35
C LYS A 56 -10.32 -7.91 -0.58
N LEU A 57 -9.67 -6.73 -0.53
CA LEU A 57 -10.01 -5.61 -1.39
C LEU A 57 -9.74 -5.93 -2.86
N ALA A 58 -8.57 -6.50 -3.17
CA ALA A 58 -8.22 -6.91 -4.52
C ALA A 58 -9.17 -8.00 -5.06
N GLU A 59 -9.51 -8.99 -4.24
CA GLU A 59 -10.49 -10.03 -4.60
C GLU A 59 -11.88 -9.43 -4.91
N SER A 60 -12.33 -8.42 -4.16
CA SER A 60 -13.59 -7.74 -4.44
C SER A 60 -13.58 -6.97 -5.77
N ILE A 61 -12.44 -6.39 -6.14
CA ILE A 61 -12.26 -5.72 -7.42
C ILE A 61 -12.26 -6.73 -8.56
N LEU A 62 -11.50 -7.81 -8.44
CA LEU A 62 -11.41 -8.87 -9.46
C LEU A 62 -12.75 -9.56 -9.71
N ASN A 63 -13.55 -9.74 -8.67
CA ASN A 63 -14.88 -10.35 -8.74
C ASN A 63 -15.98 -9.36 -9.19
N GLY A 64 -15.64 -8.11 -9.46
CA GLY A 64 -16.61 -7.08 -9.87
C GLY A 64 -17.61 -6.68 -8.78
N THR A 65 -17.34 -7.02 -7.51
CA THR A 65 -18.21 -6.69 -6.37
C THR A 65 -17.85 -5.37 -5.69
N SER A 66 -16.75 -4.75 -6.12
CA SER A 66 -16.29 -3.46 -5.62
C SER A 66 -16.74 -2.33 -6.52
N ASP A 67 -17.17 -1.23 -5.90
CA ASP A 67 -17.59 0.01 -6.58
C ASP A 67 -16.63 1.19 -6.28
N PHE A 68 -15.40 0.90 -5.84
CA PHE A 68 -14.40 1.91 -5.57
C PHE A 68 -13.84 2.54 -6.85
N HIS A 69 -13.73 3.87 -6.86
CA HIS A 69 -13.06 4.61 -7.94
C HIS A 69 -11.54 4.65 -7.76
N ALA A 70 -11.08 4.63 -6.51
CA ALA A 70 -9.66 4.50 -6.17
C ALA A 70 -9.47 3.74 -4.86
N VAL A 71 -8.32 3.09 -4.74
CA VAL A 71 -7.95 2.34 -3.53
C VAL A 71 -6.54 2.70 -3.09
N GLU A 72 -6.33 2.73 -1.78
CA GLU A 72 -5.02 2.86 -1.16
C GLU A 72 -4.72 1.61 -0.35
N VAL A 73 -3.56 1.02 -0.61
CA VAL A 73 -3.11 -0.18 0.11
C VAL A 73 -1.86 0.16 0.91
N MET A 74 -1.92 -0.08 2.22
CA MET A 74 -0.80 0.08 3.13
C MET A 74 -0.44 -1.26 3.74
N ALA A 75 0.78 -1.77 3.47
CA ALA A 75 1.24 -3.04 4.00
C ALA A 75 1.33 -3.03 5.53
N CYS A 76 1.77 -1.90 6.10
CA CYS A 76 1.90 -1.72 7.54
C CYS A 76 0.67 -1.05 8.14
N PRO A 77 0.22 -1.44 9.34
CA PRO A 77 -0.81 -0.71 10.08
C PRO A 77 -0.40 0.75 10.30
N GLY A 78 -1.26 1.68 9.91
CA GLY A 78 -0.95 3.11 9.96
C GLY A 78 -0.10 3.63 8.80
N GLY A 79 0.26 2.78 7.84
CA GLY A 79 1.14 3.14 6.74
C GLY A 79 2.59 3.38 7.21
N CYS A 80 3.25 4.40 6.67
CA CYS A 80 4.68 4.67 6.94
C CYS A 80 5.00 4.97 8.41
N ILE A 81 4.03 5.43 9.21
CA ILE A 81 4.23 5.69 10.64
C ILE A 81 4.34 4.41 11.49
N GLY A 82 3.92 3.27 10.95
CA GLY A 82 4.05 1.95 11.55
C GLY A 82 5.05 1.05 10.84
N GLY A 83 5.74 1.55 9.81
CA GLY A 83 6.60 0.79 8.93
C GLY A 83 8.09 0.88 9.26
N GLY A 84 8.90 0.34 8.35
CA GLY A 84 10.37 0.39 8.44
C GLY A 84 10.91 1.81 8.52
N GLY A 85 12.01 1.98 9.26
CA GLY A 85 12.60 3.29 9.54
C GLY A 85 11.99 4.02 10.74
N GLN A 86 10.88 3.52 11.29
CA GLN A 86 10.31 4.02 12.55
C GLN A 86 10.80 3.18 13.73
N PRO A 87 10.94 3.77 14.93
CA PRO A 87 11.20 2.98 16.14
C PRO A 87 10.12 1.89 16.30
N PHE A 88 10.56 0.70 16.65
CA PHE A 88 9.65 -0.44 16.75
C PHE A 88 8.61 -0.23 17.86
N HIS A 89 7.36 -0.50 17.55
CA HIS A 89 6.23 -0.23 18.46
C HIS A 89 5.77 -1.46 19.27
N HIS A 90 6.45 -2.60 19.14
CA HIS A 90 6.20 -3.84 19.91
C HIS A 90 4.72 -4.30 19.89
N GLY A 91 3.98 -4.03 18.82
CA GLY A 91 2.55 -4.33 18.74
C GLY A 91 1.64 -3.32 19.45
N ASP A 92 2.21 -2.31 20.11
CA ASP A 92 1.40 -1.27 20.77
C ASP A 92 0.84 -0.26 19.76
N MET A 93 -0.42 -0.44 19.42
CA MET A 93 -1.14 0.45 18.50
C MET A 93 -1.35 1.87 19.07
N SER A 94 -1.18 2.09 20.37
CA SER A 94 -1.26 3.44 20.95
C SER A 94 -0.11 4.32 20.46
N VAL A 95 1.08 3.74 20.24
CA VAL A 95 2.24 4.43 19.65
C VAL A 95 1.92 4.90 18.24
N ILE A 96 1.30 4.05 17.42
CA ILE A 96 0.90 4.40 16.05
C ILE A 96 -0.12 5.53 16.05
N ARG A 97 -1.12 5.47 16.95
CA ARG A 97 -2.12 6.55 17.10
C ARG A 97 -1.49 7.88 17.50
N LYS A 98 -0.54 7.87 18.44
CA LYS A 98 0.20 9.08 18.84
C LYS A 98 1.01 9.67 17.68
N ARG A 99 1.69 8.84 16.90
CA ARG A 99 2.42 9.29 15.70
C ARG A 99 1.48 9.90 14.67
N ALA A 100 0.33 9.27 14.41
CA ALA A 100 -0.68 9.82 13.52
C ALA A 100 -1.20 11.18 14.00
N ALA A 101 -1.53 11.29 15.29
CA ALA A 101 -1.99 12.54 15.87
C ALA A 101 -0.95 13.65 15.69
N ALA A 102 0.32 13.38 15.98
CA ALA A 102 1.41 14.33 15.80
C ALA A 102 1.55 14.80 14.34
N LEU A 103 1.42 13.89 13.35
CA LEU A 103 1.45 14.27 11.93
C LEU A 103 0.24 15.10 11.52
N TYR A 104 -0.94 14.77 12.00
CA TYR A 104 -2.13 15.57 11.72
C TYR A 104 -2.06 16.96 12.38
N ASP A 105 -1.48 17.05 13.58
CA ASP A 105 -1.23 18.33 14.24
C ASP A 105 -0.21 19.17 13.47
N ALA A 106 0.89 18.54 13.03
CA ALA A 106 1.89 19.21 12.20
C ALA A 106 1.29 19.70 10.86
N ASP A 107 0.45 18.90 10.21
CA ASP A 107 -0.23 19.30 8.97
C ASP A 107 -1.17 20.50 9.22
N ARG A 108 -1.95 20.48 10.32
CA ARG A 108 -2.85 21.62 10.66
C ARG A 108 -2.12 22.94 10.89
N GLN A 109 -0.90 22.87 11.41
CA GLN A 109 -0.10 24.05 11.69
C GLN A 109 0.61 24.63 10.44
N LYS A 110 0.60 23.92 9.31
CA LYS A 110 1.22 24.41 8.08
C LYS A 110 0.29 25.38 7.36
N SER A 111 0.85 26.47 6.87
CA SER A 111 0.15 27.40 5.98
C SER A 111 -0.10 26.77 4.59
N LEU A 112 0.84 25.96 4.12
CA LEU A 112 0.76 25.25 2.85
C LEU A 112 0.37 23.79 3.08
N ARG A 113 -0.85 23.42 2.71
CA ARG A 113 -1.42 22.10 3.00
C ARG A 113 -1.82 21.31 1.75
N LYS A 114 -1.56 21.84 0.56
CA LYS A 114 -1.87 21.19 -0.71
C LYS A 114 -0.61 21.05 -1.55
N SER A 115 -0.36 19.84 -2.02
CA SER A 115 0.87 19.52 -2.76
C SER A 115 1.03 20.33 -4.05
N HIS A 116 -0.05 20.56 -4.78
CA HIS A 116 -0.04 21.31 -6.04
C HIS A 116 0.18 22.82 -5.86
N GLU A 117 -0.01 23.35 -4.65
CA GLU A 117 0.29 24.74 -4.32
C GLU A 117 1.73 24.94 -3.82
N ASN A 118 2.50 23.86 -3.63
CA ASN A 118 3.86 23.93 -3.14
C ASN A 118 4.80 24.47 -4.21
N PRO A 119 5.47 25.62 -4.00
CA PRO A 119 6.36 26.22 -5.00
C PRO A 119 7.52 25.30 -5.42
N SER A 120 8.04 24.48 -4.48
CA SER A 120 9.09 23.51 -4.81
C SER A 120 8.59 22.40 -5.71
N VAL A 121 7.35 21.94 -5.52
CA VAL A 121 6.71 20.95 -6.41
C VAL A 121 6.44 21.55 -7.78
N GLN A 122 5.91 22.77 -7.84
CA GLN A 122 5.67 23.48 -9.08
C GLN A 122 6.98 23.68 -9.87
N LYS A 123 8.04 24.10 -9.17
CA LYS A 123 9.36 24.25 -9.77
C LYS A 123 9.92 22.92 -10.29
N LEU A 124 9.78 21.83 -9.54
CA LEU A 124 10.21 20.51 -9.97
C LEU A 124 9.51 20.07 -11.27
N TYR A 125 8.21 20.32 -11.38
CA TYR A 125 7.49 20.05 -12.62
C TYR A 125 7.92 20.96 -13.76
N ALA A 126 8.06 22.26 -13.52
CA ALA A 126 8.49 23.21 -14.54
C ALA A 126 9.89 22.91 -15.09
N ASP A 127 10.84 22.60 -14.22
CA ASP A 127 12.25 22.43 -14.58
C ASP A 127 12.58 21.01 -15.08
N PHE A 128 11.86 19.98 -14.62
CA PHE A 128 12.31 18.60 -14.83
C PHE A 128 11.21 17.62 -15.25
N LEU A 129 10.09 17.57 -14.54
CA LEU A 129 9.05 16.56 -14.78
C LEU A 129 8.10 16.92 -15.94
N GLY A 130 8.04 18.19 -16.33
CA GLY A 130 7.09 18.68 -17.31
C GLY A 130 5.67 18.78 -16.74
N THR A 131 4.68 18.30 -17.48
CA THR A 131 3.28 18.30 -17.01
C THR A 131 2.96 17.09 -16.13
N PRO A 132 2.07 17.22 -15.14
CA PRO A 132 1.51 16.07 -14.42
C PRO A 132 0.93 15.04 -15.39
N CYS A 133 1.20 13.75 -15.14
CA CYS A 133 0.86 12.63 -16.02
C CYS A 133 1.42 12.71 -17.45
N GLY A 134 2.33 13.65 -17.71
CA GLY A 134 3.06 13.74 -18.98
C GLY A 134 4.10 12.61 -19.13
N PRO A 135 4.74 12.48 -20.32
CA PRO A 135 5.62 11.35 -20.60
C PRO A 135 6.77 11.18 -19.60
N VAL A 136 7.38 12.28 -19.18
CA VAL A 136 8.53 12.24 -18.24
C VAL A 136 8.04 11.94 -16.83
N SER A 137 7.04 12.66 -16.34
CA SER A 137 6.50 12.46 -15.00
C SER A 137 5.90 11.06 -14.85
N HIS A 138 5.18 10.56 -15.85
CA HIS A 138 4.64 9.20 -15.84
C HIS A 138 5.74 8.15 -15.77
N ARG A 139 6.78 8.25 -16.59
CA ARG A 139 7.91 7.31 -16.61
C ARG A 139 8.67 7.30 -15.28
N LEU A 140 8.85 8.44 -14.63
CA LEU A 140 9.69 8.56 -13.44
C LEU A 140 8.93 8.35 -12.13
N LEU A 141 7.65 8.70 -12.08
CA LEU A 141 6.85 8.67 -10.85
C LEU A 141 5.91 7.48 -10.76
N HIS A 142 5.61 6.79 -11.87
CA HIS A 142 4.74 5.63 -11.88
C HIS A 142 5.55 4.34 -12.00
N THR A 143 5.27 3.38 -11.10
CA THR A 143 5.91 2.08 -11.12
C THR A 143 5.11 1.11 -11.99
N HIS A 144 5.82 0.41 -12.87
CA HIS A 144 5.26 -0.69 -13.65
C HIS A 144 5.70 -2.02 -13.04
N TYR A 145 4.74 -2.92 -12.79
CA TYR A 145 5.01 -4.23 -12.23
C TYR A 145 5.15 -5.24 -13.36
N THR A 146 6.22 -6.05 -13.31
CA THR A 146 6.40 -7.18 -14.21
C THR A 146 6.11 -8.48 -13.49
N ASN A 147 5.54 -9.46 -14.21
CA ASN A 147 5.34 -10.78 -13.64
C ASN A 147 6.69 -11.49 -13.47
N ARG A 148 7.12 -11.66 -12.22
CA ARG A 148 8.41 -12.28 -11.87
C ARG A 148 8.35 -13.78 -11.64
N ARG A 149 7.24 -14.46 -11.98
CA ARG A 149 7.08 -15.91 -11.80
C ARG A 149 8.18 -16.74 -12.46
N LYS A 150 8.84 -16.22 -13.51
CA LYS A 150 9.94 -16.89 -14.19
C LYS A 150 11.31 -16.68 -13.53
N ILE A 151 11.45 -15.72 -12.64
CA ILE A 151 12.73 -15.39 -11.97
C ILE A 151 12.93 -16.27 -10.75
N VAL A 152 11.82 -16.69 -10.12
CA VAL A 152 11.83 -17.56 -8.93
C VAL A 152 11.24 -18.89 -9.37
N GLY A 153 12.08 -19.87 -9.67
CA GLY A 153 11.70 -21.15 -10.31
C GLY A 153 10.74 -22.03 -9.53
N VAL A 154 10.24 -21.62 -8.36
CA VAL A 154 9.31 -22.40 -7.55
C VAL A 154 8.29 -21.48 -6.87
N TYR A 155 7.35 -20.94 -7.65
CA TYR A 155 6.07 -20.57 -7.04
C TYR A 155 5.07 -21.69 -7.38
N PRO A 156 4.25 -22.11 -6.41
CA PRO A 156 3.18 -23.04 -6.69
C PRO A 156 2.34 -22.44 -7.82
N VAL A 157 2.24 -23.17 -8.91
CA VAL A 157 1.29 -22.84 -9.97
C VAL A 157 -0.08 -22.85 -9.31
N TYR A 158 -0.74 -21.71 -9.27
CA TYR A 158 -2.15 -21.67 -8.92
C TYR A 158 -2.89 -22.43 -10.03
N HIS A 159 -3.12 -23.71 -9.81
CA HIS A 159 -4.08 -24.43 -10.63
C HIS A 159 -5.46 -23.92 -10.24
N GLU A 160 -6.23 -23.46 -11.21
CA GLU A 160 -7.64 -23.02 -11.03
C GLU A 160 -8.51 -24.11 -10.43
N SER A 161 -8.03 -25.35 -10.30
CA SER A 161 -8.73 -26.51 -9.74
C SER A 161 -8.75 -26.57 -8.20
N THR A 162 -8.02 -25.69 -7.49
CA THR A 162 -8.01 -25.70 -6.01
C THR A 162 -8.80 -24.53 -5.44
N LYS A 163 -10.08 -24.41 -5.81
CA LYS A 163 -11.04 -23.46 -5.20
C LYS A 163 -11.44 -23.83 -3.75
N GLU A 164 -10.84 -24.83 -3.17
CA GLU A 164 -11.10 -25.23 -1.79
C GLU A 164 -9.96 -24.80 -0.89
N ASN A 165 -10.26 -23.85 -0.02
CA ASN A 165 -9.57 -23.47 1.22
C ASN A 165 -8.34 -22.56 1.20
N GLY A 166 -8.00 -21.83 0.15
CA GLY A 166 -7.01 -20.73 0.25
C GLY A 166 -5.61 -21.11 0.79
N ALA A 167 -5.28 -22.38 0.92
CA ALA A 167 -3.99 -22.85 1.37
C ALA A 167 -3.01 -22.90 0.18
N ILE A 168 -1.82 -22.34 0.37
CA ILE A 168 -0.71 -22.52 -0.57
C ILE A 168 -0.29 -23.99 -0.47
N CYS A 169 -0.65 -24.82 -1.47
CA CYS A 169 -0.19 -26.21 -1.55
C CYS A 169 1.22 -26.22 -2.15
N LEU A 170 2.22 -26.43 -1.31
CA LEU A 170 3.58 -26.73 -1.76
C LEU A 170 3.65 -28.19 -2.22
N SER A 171 4.46 -28.48 -3.27
CA SER A 171 4.70 -29.86 -3.67
C SER A 171 5.40 -30.63 -2.54
N ALA A 172 5.21 -31.94 -2.50
CA ALA A 172 5.86 -32.78 -1.49
C ALA A 172 7.40 -32.64 -1.54
N SER A 173 7.98 -32.51 -2.74
CA SER A 173 9.41 -32.28 -2.94
C SER A 173 9.86 -30.93 -2.40
N THR A 174 9.05 -29.89 -2.58
CA THR A 174 9.35 -28.53 -2.05
C THR A 174 9.30 -28.53 -0.53
N ILE A 175 8.32 -29.21 0.07
CA ILE A 175 8.21 -29.33 1.53
C ILE A 175 9.42 -30.06 2.09
N GLU A 176 9.87 -31.13 1.46
CA GLU A 176 11.05 -31.88 1.92
C GLU A 176 12.34 -31.06 1.82
N SER A 177 12.51 -30.30 0.73
CA SER A 177 13.63 -29.37 0.59
C SER A 177 13.62 -28.28 1.65
N LEU A 178 12.46 -27.70 1.96
CA LEU A 178 12.31 -26.70 3.02
C LEU A 178 12.63 -27.28 4.40
N LYS A 179 12.18 -28.50 4.71
CA LYS A 179 12.52 -29.19 5.97
C LYS A 179 14.02 -29.42 6.08
N THR A 180 14.68 -29.84 5.01
CA THR A 180 16.13 -30.06 4.98
C THR A 180 16.89 -28.76 5.28
N ILE A 181 16.44 -27.62 4.72
CA ILE A 181 17.01 -26.32 5.03
C ILE A 181 16.82 -25.97 6.49
N CYS A 182 15.60 -26.07 7.02
CA CYS A 182 15.32 -25.74 8.42
C CYS A 182 16.18 -26.58 9.38
N VAL A 183 16.34 -27.89 9.11
CA VAL A 183 17.20 -28.79 9.90
C VAL A 183 18.65 -28.34 9.85
N LYS A 184 19.16 -27.86 8.71
CA LYS A 184 20.54 -27.35 8.57
C LYS A 184 20.84 -26.18 9.49
N PHE A 185 19.81 -25.46 9.91
CA PHE A 185 19.88 -24.34 10.87
C PHE A 185 19.27 -24.68 12.23
N ASP A 186 19.27 -25.95 12.62
CA ASP A 186 18.76 -26.49 13.90
C ASP A 186 17.33 -26.07 14.23
N ASN A 187 16.51 -25.70 13.25
CA ASN A 187 15.18 -25.13 13.40
C ASN A 187 15.12 -23.89 14.32
N ASP A 188 16.23 -23.17 14.49
CA ASP A 188 16.29 -21.99 15.35
C ASP A 188 15.55 -20.82 14.69
N PRO A 189 14.48 -20.26 15.32
CA PRO A 189 13.79 -19.08 14.79
C PRO A 189 14.68 -17.84 14.64
N LYS A 190 15.81 -17.76 15.34
CA LYS A 190 16.79 -16.66 15.21
C LYS A 190 17.54 -16.70 13.88
N GLU A 191 17.61 -17.86 13.26
CA GLU A 191 18.25 -18.09 11.97
C GLU A 191 17.31 -17.84 10.77
N LEU A 192 16.13 -17.26 11.00
CA LEU A 192 15.12 -17.07 9.97
C LEU A 192 15.65 -16.36 8.72
N ILE A 193 16.53 -15.36 8.87
CA ILE A 193 17.10 -14.64 7.74
C ILE A 193 18.03 -15.55 6.92
N ASN A 194 18.86 -16.35 7.58
CA ASN A 194 19.77 -17.30 6.93
C ASN A 194 18.99 -18.44 6.27
N ILE A 195 17.90 -18.90 6.89
CA ILE A 195 16.97 -19.87 6.31
C ILE A 195 16.35 -19.31 5.04
N LEU A 196 15.86 -18.07 5.06
CA LEU A 196 15.27 -17.41 3.89
C LEU A 196 16.28 -17.24 2.74
N HIS A 197 17.55 -16.87 3.04
CA HIS A 197 18.59 -16.81 2.02
C HIS A 197 18.86 -18.19 1.40
N ALA A 198 19.00 -19.25 2.22
CA ALA A 198 19.20 -20.60 1.73
C ALA A 198 18.02 -21.13 0.91
N VAL A 199 16.80 -20.71 1.23
CA VAL A 199 15.60 -20.99 0.42
C VAL A 199 15.66 -20.24 -0.92
N GLN A 200 16.16 -19.01 -0.94
CA GLN A 200 16.32 -18.24 -2.18
C GLN A 200 17.36 -18.85 -3.13
N GLU A 201 18.39 -19.51 -2.61
CA GLU A 201 19.41 -20.21 -3.43
C GLU A 201 18.91 -21.51 -4.05
N LEU A 202 17.84 -22.11 -3.50
CA LEU A 202 17.19 -23.31 -4.07
C LEU A 202 16.26 -23.02 -5.25
N VAL A 203 15.98 -21.76 -5.50
CA VAL A 203 15.01 -21.25 -6.45
C VAL A 203 15.68 -20.46 -7.54
#